data_240378d38aa83652d2eda9cf01e2618d
#
_entry.id   240378d38aa83652d2eda9cf01e2618d
#
_cell.length_a   1.000
_cell.length_b   1.000
_cell.length_c   1.000
_cell.angle_alpha   90.00
_cell.angle_beta   90.00
_cell.angle_gamma   90.00
#
_symmetry.space_group_name_H-M   'P 1'
#
loop_
_entity.id
_entity.type
_entity.pdbx_description
1 polymer ?
#
loop_
_entity_poly.entity_id
_entity_poly.type
_entity_poly.pdbx_seq_one_letter_code
_entity_poly.pdbx_strand_id
1 'polypeptide(L)'
;MGEDYEAWRAAQETPLFRCVRLNPNKIDEQTWRNEFPNSKRIESYPGLLYTIDESMTSLGNHPFHHAGCFYLQDPSASLAVEALTVSKGDRILDACASPGGKSTQILSQLDGSGLLVSNEIDAKRNLTLRFNLQRFGDDNIIVTQNDTQTIGKYLSGYFDKILIDAPCSGMGMFRKDPKGIAYFSQSNIDHCVRMQKEIL
;
A
#
# COMPACT_ATOMS: atom_id res chain seq x y z
N MET A 1 -6.57 1.65 27.18
CA MET A 1 -5.18 1.28 26.91
C MET A 1 -4.48 0.66 28.14
N GLY A 2 -4.97 0.94 29.39
CA GLY A 2 -4.52 0.21 30.59
C GLY A 2 -3.01 0.21 30.80
N GLU A 3 -2.48 -0.93 31.22
CA GLU A 3 -1.06 -1.12 31.54
C GLU A 3 -0.12 -0.94 30.33
N ASP A 4 -0.60 -1.10 29.10
CA ASP A 4 0.21 -0.96 27.87
C ASP A 4 0.36 0.48 27.39
N TYR A 5 -0.25 1.46 28.07
CA TYR A 5 -0.26 2.85 27.61
C TYR A 5 1.15 3.46 27.51
N GLU A 6 1.98 3.26 28.53
CA GLU A 6 3.35 3.81 28.54
C GLU A 6 4.23 3.15 27.48
N ALA A 7 4.08 1.84 27.27
CA ALA A 7 4.78 1.13 26.21
C ALA A 7 4.35 1.64 24.81
N TRP A 8 3.04 1.84 24.62
CA TRP A 8 2.51 2.41 23.39
C TRP A 8 3.02 3.84 23.15
N ARG A 9 3.02 4.68 24.19
CA ARG A 9 3.51 6.05 24.13
C ARG A 9 5.00 6.09 23.75
N ALA A 10 5.84 5.31 24.42
CA ALA A 10 7.26 5.20 24.11
C ALA A 10 7.50 4.75 22.65
N ALA A 11 6.69 3.80 22.15
CA ALA A 11 6.74 3.37 20.78
C ALA A 11 6.40 4.48 19.76
N GLN A 12 5.53 5.45 20.12
CA GLN A 12 5.22 6.60 19.27
C GLN A 12 6.40 7.57 19.12
N GLU A 13 7.30 7.63 20.09
CA GLU A 13 8.49 8.48 20.06
C GLU A 13 9.67 7.84 19.29
N THR A 14 9.60 6.52 19.03
CA THR A 14 10.64 5.81 18.28
C THR A 14 10.53 6.15 16.77
N PRO A 15 11.61 6.57 16.09
CA PRO A 15 11.58 6.83 14.66
C PRO A 15 11.09 5.63 13.87
N LEU A 16 10.26 5.90 12.85
CA LEU A 16 9.86 4.86 11.92
C LEU A 16 11.02 4.54 10.97
N PHE A 17 11.38 3.28 10.88
CA PHE A 17 12.31 2.86 9.84
C PHE A 17 11.61 2.83 8.48
N ARG A 18 12.35 3.21 7.45
CA ARG A 18 11.87 3.22 6.08
C ARG A 18 12.08 1.83 5.48
N CYS A 19 11.12 1.41 4.67
CA CYS A 19 11.21 0.13 3.98
C CYS A 19 10.93 0.25 2.49
N VAL A 20 11.47 -0.70 1.76
CA VAL A 20 11.17 -0.95 0.35
C VAL A 20 10.69 -2.38 0.19
N ARG A 21 9.69 -2.57 -0.65
CA ARG A 21 9.26 -3.89 -1.12
C ARG A 21 9.71 -4.05 -2.56
N LEU A 22 10.49 -5.09 -2.83
CA LEU A 22 10.97 -5.37 -4.18
C LEU A 22 9.84 -5.90 -5.06
N ASN A 23 9.94 -5.60 -6.36
CA ASN A 23 9.14 -6.22 -7.39
C ASN A 23 9.93 -7.45 -7.93
N PRO A 24 9.53 -8.68 -7.57
CA PRO A 24 10.28 -9.87 -7.94
C PRO A 24 10.32 -10.13 -9.46
N ASN A 25 9.38 -9.51 -10.21
CA ASN A 25 9.33 -9.62 -11.67
C ASN A 25 10.35 -8.71 -12.37
N LYS A 26 11.00 -7.77 -11.64
CA LYS A 26 11.91 -6.77 -12.23
C LYS A 26 13.30 -6.74 -11.61
N ILE A 27 13.47 -7.25 -10.41
CA ILE A 27 14.76 -7.26 -9.73
C ILE A 27 14.87 -8.49 -8.84
N ASP A 28 15.97 -9.18 -8.95
CA ASP A 28 16.34 -10.24 -8.01
C ASP A 28 17.02 -9.69 -6.75
N GLU A 29 17.04 -10.51 -5.73
CA GLU A 29 17.60 -10.15 -4.41
C GLU A 29 19.11 -9.87 -4.47
N GLN A 30 19.84 -10.57 -5.32
CA GLN A 30 21.29 -10.39 -5.45
C GLN A 30 21.63 -9.03 -6.07
N THR A 31 20.91 -8.64 -7.13
CA THR A 31 21.04 -7.33 -7.77
C THR A 31 20.70 -6.21 -6.79
N TRP A 32 19.63 -6.38 -6.00
CA TRP A 32 19.28 -5.43 -4.94
C TRP A 32 20.40 -5.29 -3.89
N ARG A 33 20.93 -6.38 -3.38
CA ARG A 33 21.99 -6.38 -2.36
C ARG A 33 23.31 -5.80 -2.86
N ASN A 34 23.62 -5.98 -4.13
CA ASN A 34 24.82 -5.39 -4.74
C ASN A 34 24.70 -3.85 -4.81
N GLU A 35 23.54 -3.33 -5.15
CA GLU A 35 23.28 -1.89 -5.23
C GLU A 35 23.10 -1.25 -3.85
N PHE A 36 22.45 -1.96 -2.92
CA PHE A 36 22.12 -1.48 -1.59
C PHE A 36 22.63 -2.42 -0.50
N PRO A 37 23.97 -2.53 -0.30
CA PRO A 37 24.57 -3.51 0.60
C PRO A 37 24.20 -3.30 2.07
N ASN A 38 23.82 -2.09 2.47
CA ASN A 38 23.41 -1.76 3.84
C ASN A 38 21.93 -2.03 4.11
N SER A 39 21.15 -2.42 3.11
CA SER A 39 19.75 -2.80 3.31
C SER A 39 19.66 -4.14 4.03
N LYS A 40 18.67 -4.29 4.91
CA LYS A 40 18.47 -5.54 5.68
C LYS A 40 17.10 -6.10 5.39
N ARG A 41 17.04 -7.36 5.00
CA ARG A 41 15.79 -8.07 4.81
C ARG A 41 15.02 -8.17 6.13
N ILE A 42 13.72 -8.01 6.07
CA ILE A 42 12.82 -8.28 7.19
C ILE A 42 12.37 -9.73 7.07
N GLU A 43 13.05 -10.61 7.80
CA GLU A 43 12.84 -12.07 7.68
C GLU A 43 11.46 -12.55 8.15
N SER A 44 10.83 -11.78 9.04
CA SER A 44 9.46 -12.06 9.50
C SER A 44 8.38 -11.75 8.45
N TYR A 45 8.76 -11.14 7.32
CA TYR A 45 7.86 -10.83 6.23
C TYR A 45 8.02 -11.84 5.09
N PRO A 46 6.94 -12.43 4.57
CA PRO A 46 7.01 -13.52 3.59
C PRO A 46 7.54 -13.08 2.21
N GLY A 47 7.45 -11.79 1.88
CA GLY A 47 7.95 -11.23 0.62
C GLY A 47 9.35 -10.63 0.74
N LEU A 48 9.76 -9.92 -0.30
CA LEU A 48 11.05 -9.24 -0.38
C LEU A 48 10.95 -7.80 0.16
N LEU A 49 10.87 -7.67 1.49
CA LEU A 49 10.81 -6.40 2.19
C LEU A 49 12.14 -6.12 2.89
N TYR A 50 12.69 -4.93 2.64
CA TYR A 50 14.00 -4.50 3.16
C TYR A 50 13.88 -3.20 3.93
N THR A 51 14.55 -3.11 5.08
CA THR A 51 14.82 -1.81 5.71
C THR A 51 15.88 -1.08 4.92
N ILE A 52 15.78 0.25 4.93
CA ILE A 52 16.75 1.15 4.32
C ILE A 52 17.26 2.11 5.39
N ASP A 53 18.57 2.35 5.41
CA ASP A 53 19.18 3.27 6.34
C ASP A 53 19.12 4.74 5.84
N GLU A 54 19.52 5.66 6.70
CA GLU A 54 19.48 7.09 6.41
C GLU A 54 20.46 7.52 5.30
N SER A 55 21.50 6.71 5.01
CA SER A 55 22.44 6.98 3.93
C SER A 55 21.82 6.79 2.55
N MET A 56 20.76 6.00 2.46
CA MET A 56 19.97 5.78 1.24
C MET A 56 18.99 6.95 1.02
N THR A 57 19.54 8.13 0.77
CA THR A 57 18.75 9.33 0.45
C THR A 57 18.23 9.25 -0.99
N SER A 58 17.11 9.92 -1.25
CA SER A 58 16.60 10.11 -2.63
C SER A 58 16.23 8.83 -3.41
N LEU A 59 15.86 7.74 -2.75
CA LEU A 59 15.39 6.51 -3.41
C LEU A 59 14.25 6.76 -4.41
N GLY A 60 13.41 7.77 -4.19
CA GLY A 60 12.38 8.18 -5.13
C GLY A 60 12.90 8.63 -6.50
N ASN A 61 14.17 9.08 -6.56
CA ASN A 61 14.84 9.51 -7.80
C ASN A 61 15.77 8.43 -8.38
N HIS A 62 15.88 7.28 -7.71
CA HIS A 62 16.76 6.19 -8.14
C HIS A 62 16.24 5.53 -9.44
N PRO A 63 17.12 5.16 -10.39
CA PRO A 63 16.72 4.49 -11.62
C PRO A 63 15.85 3.24 -11.38
N PHE A 64 16.18 2.42 -10.38
CA PHE A 64 15.38 1.25 -10.00
C PHE A 64 13.97 1.60 -9.53
N HIS A 65 13.79 2.77 -8.87
CA HIS A 65 12.48 3.26 -8.51
C HIS A 65 11.66 3.61 -9.76
N HIS A 66 12.26 4.34 -10.71
CA HIS A 66 11.60 4.70 -11.95
C HIS A 66 11.29 3.48 -12.83
N ALA A 67 12.15 2.47 -12.81
CA ALA A 67 11.93 1.20 -13.49
C ALA A 67 10.87 0.31 -12.83
N GLY A 68 10.38 0.67 -11.63
CA GLY A 68 9.40 -0.13 -10.89
C GLY A 68 9.98 -1.38 -10.21
N CYS A 69 11.28 -1.40 -9.96
CA CYS A 69 11.95 -2.51 -9.29
C CYS A 69 11.59 -2.60 -7.80
N PHE A 70 11.11 -1.52 -7.20
CA PHE A 70 10.66 -1.51 -5.81
C PHE A 70 9.59 -0.45 -5.54
N TYR A 71 8.89 -0.62 -4.42
CA TYR A 71 7.93 0.31 -3.85
C TYR A 71 8.38 0.74 -2.44
N LEU A 72 8.36 2.05 -2.16
CA LEU A 72 8.57 2.58 -0.80
C LEU A 72 7.32 2.30 0.02
N GLN A 73 7.40 1.40 0.97
CA GLN A 73 6.24 0.90 1.71
C GLN A 73 6.50 0.83 3.21
N ASP A 74 5.48 1.17 3.98
CA ASP A 74 5.46 0.90 5.41
C ASP A 74 5.21 -0.60 5.64
N PRO A 75 5.98 -1.27 6.50
CA PRO A 75 5.80 -2.70 6.77
C PRO A 75 4.38 -3.04 7.23
N SER A 76 3.78 -2.19 8.06
CA SER A 76 2.41 -2.41 8.56
C SER A 76 1.37 -2.35 7.45
N ALA A 77 1.58 -1.51 6.43
CA ALA A 77 0.67 -1.40 5.29
C ALA A 77 0.64 -2.67 4.43
N SER A 78 1.74 -3.46 4.42
CA SER A 78 1.79 -4.71 3.68
C SER A 78 1.01 -5.84 4.33
N LEU A 79 0.79 -5.80 5.64
CA LEU A 79 0.06 -6.85 6.37
C LEU A 79 -1.39 -7.02 5.90
N ALA A 80 -2.02 -5.96 5.42
CA ALA A 80 -3.39 -6.03 4.89
C ALA A 80 -3.49 -6.96 3.66
N VAL A 81 -2.48 -6.93 2.78
CA VAL A 81 -2.44 -7.81 1.60
C VAL A 81 -2.07 -9.24 2.01
N GLU A 82 -1.18 -9.41 2.99
CA GLU A 82 -0.88 -10.75 3.53
C GLU A 82 -2.14 -11.40 4.15
N ALA A 83 -2.93 -10.62 4.89
CA ALA A 83 -4.19 -11.09 5.45
C ALA A 83 -5.24 -11.43 4.38
N LEU A 84 -5.17 -10.82 3.19
CA LEU A 84 -6.04 -11.13 2.06
C LEU A 84 -5.77 -12.52 1.46
N THR A 85 -4.58 -13.09 1.72
CA THR A 85 -4.18 -14.44 1.27
C THR A 85 -4.35 -14.63 -0.24
N VAL A 86 -3.79 -13.71 -1.03
CA VAL A 86 -3.88 -13.72 -2.51
C VAL A 86 -3.42 -15.05 -3.08
N SER A 87 -4.19 -15.61 -4.00
CA SER A 87 -3.88 -16.83 -4.73
C SER A 87 -3.78 -16.56 -6.24
N LYS A 88 -2.94 -17.31 -6.93
CA LYS A 88 -2.85 -17.23 -8.40
C LYS A 88 -4.22 -17.52 -9.02
N GLY A 89 -4.63 -16.67 -9.95
CA GLY A 89 -5.92 -16.78 -10.63
C GLY A 89 -7.06 -16.01 -9.97
N ASP A 90 -6.88 -15.46 -8.76
CA ASP A 90 -7.91 -14.66 -8.10
C ASP A 90 -8.27 -13.41 -8.92
N ARG A 91 -9.54 -13.06 -8.88
CA ARG A 91 -10.07 -11.75 -9.32
C ARG A 91 -10.26 -10.89 -8.09
N ILE A 92 -9.45 -9.85 -7.96
CA ILE A 92 -9.38 -9.03 -6.75
C ILE A 92 -9.79 -7.60 -7.05
N LEU A 93 -10.57 -7.01 -6.16
CA LEU A 93 -10.85 -5.57 -6.12
C LEU A 93 -10.03 -4.93 -5.00
N ASP A 94 -9.21 -3.93 -5.34
CA ASP A 94 -8.66 -2.95 -4.39
C ASP A 94 -9.53 -1.69 -4.50
N ALA A 95 -10.46 -1.51 -3.55
CA ALA A 95 -11.55 -0.55 -3.68
C ALA A 95 -11.14 0.90 -3.42
N CYS A 96 -10.04 1.13 -2.67
CA CYS A 96 -9.50 2.45 -2.32
C CYS A 96 -7.98 2.45 -2.53
N ALA A 97 -7.55 2.23 -3.78
CA ALA A 97 -6.23 1.73 -4.12
C ALA A 97 -5.07 2.74 -4.02
N SER A 98 -5.37 4.05 -4.14
CA SER A 98 -4.29 5.07 -4.20
C SER A 98 -3.52 5.18 -2.88
N PRO A 99 -2.18 5.27 -2.96
CA PRO A 99 -1.33 5.50 -4.12
C PRO A 99 -0.84 4.26 -4.89
N GLY A 100 -1.28 3.04 -4.55
CA GLY A 100 -0.96 1.81 -5.30
C GLY A 100 -0.03 0.83 -4.58
N GLY A 101 0.35 1.09 -3.33
CA GLY A 101 1.26 0.21 -2.58
C GLY A 101 0.68 -1.19 -2.35
N LYS A 102 -0.61 -1.29 -2.00
CA LYS A 102 -1.30 -2.56 -1.83
C LYS A 102 -1.61 -3.22 -3.17
N SER A 103 -2.07 -2.46 -4.16
CA SER A 103 -2.30 -2.94 -5.53
C SER A 103 -1.05 -3.58 -6.14
N THR A 104 0.11 -2.92 -6.04
CA THR A 104 1.38 -3.48 -6.56
C THR A 104 1.85 -4.72 -5.79
N GLN A 105 1.49 -4.85 -4.51
CA GLN A 105 1.76 -6.07 -3.73
C GLN A 105 0.86 -7.22 -4.18
N ILE A 106 -0.44 -6.96 -4.38
CA ILE A 106 -1.38 -7.94 -4.93
C ILE A 106 -0.90 -8.45 -6.28
N LEU A 107 -0.49 -7.56 -7.20
CA LEU A 107 0.03 -7.95 -8.52
C LEU A 107 1.26 -8.87 -8.41
N SER A 108 2.19 -8.56 -7.51
CA SER A 108 3.36 -9.42 -7.27
C SER A 108 2.97 -10.82 -6.77
N GLN A 109 1.87 -10.94 -6.00
CA GLN A 109 1.39 -12.25 -5.50
C GLN A 109 0.54 -13.00 -6.53
N LEU A 110 -0.18 -12.28 -7.40
CA LEU A 110 -0.89 -12.88 -8.54
C LEU A 110 0.07 -13.46 -9.59
N ASP A 111 1.29 -12.96 -9.66
CA ASP A 111 2.36 -13.47 -10.53
C ASP A 111 1.89 -13.66 -11.98
N GLY A 112 1.32 -12.61 -12.56
CA GLY A 112 0.81 -12.58 -13.94
C GLY A 112 -0.46 -13.37 -14.20
N SER A 113 -1.10 -13.96 -13.17
CA SER A 113 -2.34 -14.73 -13.31
C SER A 113 -3.50 -14.05 -12.56
N GLY A 114 -4.75 -14.32 -12.98
CA GLY A 114 -5.92 -13.65 -12.38
C GLY A 114 -6.09 -12.22 -12.87
N LEU A 115 -6.81 -11.39 -12.09
CA LEU A 115 -7.11 -10.00 -12.45
C LEU A 115 -7.17 -9.13 -11.21
N LEU A 116 -6.49 -8.00 -11.23
CA LEU A 116 -6.68 -6.92 -10.25
C LEU A 116 -7.51 -5.78 -10.85
N VAL A 117 -8.56 -5.38 -10.18
CA VAL A 117 -9.25 -4.11 -10.42
C VAL A 117 -8.86 -3.15 -9.30
N SER A 118 -8.13 -2.08 -9.63
CA SER A 118 -7.71 -1.04 -8.68
C SER A 118 -8.56 0.20 -8.89
N ASN A 119 -9.33 0.56 -7.86
CA ASN A 119 -10.26 1.68 -7.92
C ASN A 119 -9.82 2.84 -7.03
N GLU A 120 -9.94 4.06 -7.55
CA GLU A 120 -9.78 5.29 -6.77
C GLU A 120 -10.72 6.35 -7.31
N ILE A 121 -11.63 6.83 -6.47
CA ILE A 121 -12.68 7.77 -6.85
C ILE A 121 -12.15 9.19 -7.09
N ASP A 122 -11.13 9.63 -6.34
CA ASP A 122 -10.54 10.95 -6.51
C ASP A 122 -9.64 10.99 -7.76
N ALA A 123 -9.93 11.92 -8.66
CA ALA A 123 -9.23 12.02 -9.95
C ALA A 123 -7.73 12.29 -9.81
N LYS A 124 -7.30 13.11 -8.84
CA LYS A 124 -5.87 13.42 -8.63
C LYS A 124 -5.14 12.22 -8.05
N ARG A 125 -5.75 11.56 -7.07
CA ARG A 125 -5.21 10.36 -6.46
C ARG A 125 -5.17 9.20 -7.47
N ASN A 126 -6.17 9.11 -8.36
CA ASN A 126 -6.20 8.12 -9.43
C ASN A 126 -5.04 8.29 -10.42
N LEU A 127 -4.64 9.52 -10.75
CA LEU A 127 -3.45 9.76 -11.57
C LEU A 127 -2.18 9.22 -10.91
N THR A 128 -2.03 9.42 -9.59
CA THR A 128 -0.89 8.87 -8.83
C THR A 128 -0.91 7.33 -8.82
N LEU A 129 -2.08 6.73 -8.64
CA LEU A 129 -2.29 5.29 -8.71
C LEU A 129 -1.84 4.75 -10.07
N ARG A 130 -2.37 5.32 -11.16
CA ARG A 130 -2.03 4.92 -12.53
C ARG A 130 -0.53 5.00 -12.82
N PHE A 131 0.12 6.10 -12.42
CA PHE A 131 1.56 6.26 -12.58
C PHE A 131 2.35 5.15 -11.86
N ASN A 132 1.99 4.84 -10.61
CA ASN A 132 2.68 3.81 -9.84
C ASN A 132 2.46 2.41 -10.43
N LEU A 133 1.25 2.10 -10.87
CA LEU A 133 0.92 0.81 -11.47
C LEU A 133 1.58 0.62 -12.84
N GLN A 134 1.56 1.66 -13.68
CA GLN A 134 2.24 1.64 -14.97
C GLN A 134 3.76 1.41 -14.81
N ARG A 135 4.35 2.03 -13.80
CA ARG A 135 5.77 1.84 -13.47
C ARG A 135 6.08 0.40 -13.05
N PHE A 136 5.17 -0.26 -12.33
CA PHE A 136 5.31 -1.68 -11.97
C PHE A 136 5.22 -2.60 -13.17
N GLY A 137 4.35 -2.31 -14.15
CA GLY A 137 4.37 -2.89 -15.50
C GLY A 137 3.71 -4.26 -15.62
N ASP A 138 2.78 -4.61 -14.72
CA ASP A 138 1.96 -5.81 -14.84
C ASP A 138 0.79 -5.57 -15.79
N ASP A 139 0.40 -6.60 -16.57
CA ASP A 139 -0.64 -6.51 -17.60
C ASP A 139 -2.04 -6.96 -17.11
N ASN A 140 -2.10 -7.68 -16.00
CA ASN A 140 -3.34 -8.24 -15.45
C ASN A 140 -4.05 -7.28 -14.48
N ILE A 141 -4.15 -6.00 -14.88
CA ILE A 141 -4.74 -4.93 -14.08
C ILE A 141 -5.68 -4.03 -14.87
N ILE A 142 -6.77 -3.63 -14.23
CA ILE A 142 -7.67 -2.58 -14.70
C ILE A 142 -7.73 -1.48 -13.64
N VAL A 143 -7.52 -0.22 -14.05
CA VAL A 143 -7.67 0.93 -13.15
C VAL A 143 -8.99 1.62 -13.44
N THR A 144 -9.81 1.79 -12.40
CA THR A 144 -11.12 2.44 -12.48
C THR A 144 -11.18 3.71 -11.63
N GLN A 145 -12.15 4.56 -11.96
CA GLN A 145 -12.47 5.77 -11.19
C GLN A 145 -13.97 5.81 -10.96
N ASN A 146 -14.46 4.99 -10.03
CA ASN A 146 -15.87 4.87 -9.74
C ASN A 146 -16.14 4.87 -8.22
N ASP A 147 -17.36 5.16 -7.83
CA ASP A 147 -17.84 4.84 -6.49
C ASP A 147 -18.04 3.32 -6.36
N THR A 148 -17.93 2.82 -5.13
CA THR A 148 -18.02 1.38 -4.85
C THR A 148 -19.43 0.82 -5.06
N GLN A 149 -20.48 1.64 -4.92
CA GLN A 149 -21.87 1.24 -5.18
C GLN A 149 -22.07 0.94 -6.67
N THR A 150 -21.50 1.77 -7.54
CA THR A 150 -21.49 1.52 -9.00
C THR A 150 -20.74 0.23 -9.32
N ILE A 151 -19.58 -0.01 -8.72
CA ILE A 151 -18.83 -1.26 -8.90
C ILE A 151 -19.68 -2.45 -8.43
N GLY A 152 -20.28 -2.37 -7.23
CA GLY A 152 -21.14 -3.42 -6.67
C GLY A 152 -22.35 -3.73 -7.54
N LYS A 153 -22.96 -2.70 -8.15
CA LYS A 153 -24.10 -2.86 -9.05
C LYS A 153 -23.76 -3.65 -10.32
N TYR A 154 -22.61 -3.36 -10.95
CA TYR A 154 -22.26 -3.96 -12.24
C TYR A 154 -21.39 -5.22 -12.12
N LEU A 155 -20.66 -5.39 -11.02
CA LEU A 155 -19.72 -6.48 -10.80
C LEU A 155 -20.06 -7.31 -9.56
N SER A 156 -21.34 -7.38 -9.18
CA SER A 156 -21.78 -8.20 -8.04
C SER A 156 -21.39 -9.67 -8.23
N GLY A 157 -20.74 -10.26 -7.23
CA GLY A 157 -20.29 -11.65 -7.25
C GLY A 157 -19.15 -11.94 -8.23
N TYR A 158 -18.52 -10.90 -8.82
CA TYR A 158 -17.44 -11.09 -9.79
C TYR A 158 -16.09 -11.36 -9.11
N PHE A 159 -15.81 -10.73 -7.98
CA PHE A 159 -14.52 -10.80 -7.29
C PHE A 159 -14.46 -11.96 -6.31
N ASP A 160 -13.32 -12.62 -6.28
CA ASP A 160 -13.03 -13.68 -5.30
C ASP A 160 -12.59 -13.06 -3.96
N LYS A 161 -11.94 -11.87 -4.01
CA LYS A 161 -11.49 -11.12 -2.84
C LYS A 161 -11.62 -9.62 -3.05
N ILE A 162 -11.87 -8.90 -1.95
CA ILE A 162 -11.98 -7.44 -1.95
C ILE A 162 -11.11 -6.89 -0.84
N LEU A 163 -10.23 -5.95 -1.18
CA LEU A 163 -9.46 -5.16 -0.23
C LEU A 163 -10.10 -3.77 -0.10
N ILE A 164 -10.39 -3.36 1.12
CA ILE A 164 -10.93 -2.02 1.42
C ILE A 164 -10.01 -1.34 2.43
N ASP A 165 -9.10 -0.49 1.93
CA ASP A 165 -8.30 0.44 2.74
C ASP A 165 -8.96 1.80 2.70
N ALA A 166 -10.09 1.90 3.40
CA ALA A 166 -10.98 3.05 3.34
C ALA A 166 -10.36 4.32 3.93
N PRO A 167 -10.75 5.51 3.46
CA PRO A 167 -10.32 6.78 4.05
C PRO A 167 -10.57 6.81 5.55
N CYS A 168 -9.59 7.28 6.30
CA CYS A 168 -9.66 7.42 7.75
C CYS A 168 -9.22 8.80 8.22
N SER A 169 -9.38 9.09 9.51
CA SER A 169 -9.00 10.38 10.12
C SER A 169 -7.48 10.67 10.13
N GLY A 170 -6.66 9.73 9.71
CA GLY A 170 -5.22 9.91 9.58
C GLY A 170 -4.43 9.87 10.89
N MET A 171 -5.00 9.45 12.02
CA MET A 171 -4.30 9.41 13.31
C MET A 171 -3.00 8.59 13.27
N GLY A 172 -2.97 7.50 12.51
CA GLY A 172 -1.78 6.68 12.31
C GLY A 172 -0.63 7.41 11.60
N MET A 173 -0.90 8.55 10.97
CA MET A 173 0.09 9.36 10.27
C MET A 173 0.77 10.41 11.16
N PHE A 174 0.28 10.69 12.37
CA PHE A 174 0.84 11.76 13.21
C PHE A 174 2.30 11.53 13.58
N ARG A 175 2.72 10.28 13.65
CA ARG A 175 4.11 9.90 13.85
C ARG A 175 5.01 10.26 12.67
N LYS A 176 4.47 10.23 11.43
CA LYS A 176 5.19 10.60 10.20
C LYS A 176 5.08 12.09 9.89
N ASP A 177 3.93 12.67 10.14
CA ASP A 177 3.63 14.08 9.93
C ASP A 177 2.85 14.65 11.14
N PRO A 178 3.59 15.17 12.14
CA PRO A 178 2.98 15.78 13.33
C PRO A 178 2.06 16.98 13.02
N LYS A 179 2.22 17.62 11.85
CA LYS A 179 1.34 18.73 11.43
C LYS A 179 -0.10 18.25 11.22
N GLY A 180 -0.30 16.97 10.92
CA GLY A 180 -1.62 16.36 10.78
C GLY A 180 -2.49 16.50 12.03
N ILE A 181 -1.89 16.63 13.22
CA ILE A 181 -2.61 16.82 14.50
C ILE A 181 -3.48 18.08 14.45
N ALA A 182 -3.04 19.14 13.77
CA ALA A 182 -3.78 20.40 13.66
C ALA A 182 -5.12 20.26 12.89
N TYR A 183 -5.25 19.25 12.07
CA TYR A 183 -6.46 18.96 11.30
C TYR A 183 -7.35 17.88 11.92
N PHE A 184 -6.91 17.32 13.05
CA PHE A 184 -7.66 16.29 13.77
C PHE A 184 -8.87 16.92 14.49
N SER A 185 -10.06 16.44 14.13
CA SER A 185 -11.30 16.93 14.71
C SER A 185 -12.38 15.83 14.71
N GLN A 186 -13.35 15.95 15.62
CA GLN A 186 -14.51 15.04 15.62
C GLN A 186 -15.27 15.09 14.29
N SER A 187 -15.43 16.26 13.71
CA SER A 187 -16.08 16.43 12.41
C SER A 187 -15.38 15.63 11.29
N ASN A 188 -14.03 15.59 11.29
CA ASN A 188 -13.28 14.80 10.33
C ASN A 188 -13.49 13.29 10.57
N ILE A 189 -13.51 12.85 11.81
CA ILE A 189 -13.82 11.45 12.16
C ILE A 189 -15.21 11.07 11.64
N ASP A 190 -16.22 11.89 11.95
CA ASP A 190 -17.61 11.63 11.54
C ASP A 190 -17.75 11.62 10.01
N HIS A 191 -17.00 12.48 9.30
CA HIS A 191 -16.94 12.47 7.84
C HIS A 191 -16.36 11.14 7.33
N CYS A 192 -15.23 10.70 7.85
CA CYS A 192 -14.62 9.43 7.45
C CYS A 192 -15.54 8.23 7.72
N VAL A 193 -16.23 8.22 8.88
CA VAL A 193 -17.20 7.15 9.21
C VAL A 193 -18.36 7.10 8.19
N ARG A 194 -18.85 8.26 7.74
CA ARG A 194 -19.89 8.27 6.68
C ARG A 194 -19.36 7.69 5.38
N MET A 195 -18.17 8.13 4.94
CA MET A 195 -17.55 7.62 3.72
C MET A 195 -17.30 6.10 3.80
N GLN A 196 -16.82 5.60 4.94
CA GLN A 196 -16.61 4.15 5.13
C GLN A 196 -17.90 3.35 5.00
N LYS A 197 -19.02 3.87 5.52
CA LYS A 197 -20.34 3.22 5.38
C LYS A 197 -20.87 3.23 3.94
N GLU A 198 -20.50 4.24 3.16
CA GLU A 198 -20.88 4.32 1.74
C GLU A 198 -20.02 3.38 0.87
N ILE A 199 -18.78 3.11 1.29
CA ILE A 199 -17.85 2.23 0.59
C ILE A 199 -18.22 0.75 0.79
N LEU A 200 -18.69 0.39 1.99
CA LEU A 200 -19.11 -0.97 2.35
C LEU A 200 -20.47 -1.34 1.79
#